data_98ec620b8209b83fc49e31587bdb00fd
#
_entry.id   98ec620b8209b83fc49e31587bdb00fd
#
_cell.length_a   1.000
_cell.length_b   1.000
_cell.length_c   1.000
_cell.angle_alpha   90.00
_cell.angle_beta   90.00
_cell.angle_gamma   90.00
#
_symmetry.space_group_name_H-M   'P 1'
#
loop_
_entity.id
_entity.type
_entity.pdbx_description
1 polymer ?
#
loop_
_entity_poly.entity_id
_entity_poly.type
_entity_poly.pdbx_seq_one_letter_code
_entity_poly.pdbx_strand_id
1 'polypeptide(L)'
;MQTILGSGGIIGVEASFCLNEFTSQIRQVSRKPKKVNDNDQIFPADLRIESEVRAAVKGSEIVYLTAGLPYNTKIWQETWPRVMQNAIKACQENNAKLVFFDNVYMYGKVDGWMTEETPNNPTSKKGEVRAKIAQMFMDEVNSGNLQGLIARSADFYGPKAMNTFVGPMVFDKIFSGKKAQFLLSAQTRHSLTYTPDAARAMILLGNDQNSYGQIWHLPTDSNALTGEELTSELATIMGNDARFEVLSKWKIKLASYFSPMVNETMEMLYQFENHYLFDSSKYIKAFHQPTSYQEGIRTIFKLYHQQKH
;
A
#
# COMPACT_ATOMS: atom_id res chain seq x y z
N MET A 1 -23.55 -5.66 -2.40
CA MET A 1 -22.35 -6.10 -3.15
C MET A 1 -21.21 -5.15 -2.86
N GLN A 2 -19.98 -5.66 -2.67
CA GLN A 2 -18.79 -4.84 -2.51
C GLN A 2 -17.79 -5.14 -3.65
N THR A 3 -17.18 -4.11 -4.21
CA THR A 3 -16.37 -4.21 -5.43
C THR A 3 -14.93 -3.76 -5.17
N ILE A 4 -13.95 -4.55 -5.63
CA ILE A 4 -12.52 -4.23 -5.53
C ILE A 4 -12.00 -3.81 -6.92
N LEU A 5 -11.69 -2.54 -7.09
CA LEU A 5 -11.02 -1.99 -8.28
C LEU A 5 -9.50 -2.12 -8.12
N GLY A 6 -8.88 -3.02 -8.88
CA GLY A 6 -7.47 -3.37 -8.74
C GLY A 6 -7.25 -4.69 -8.00
N SER A 7 -8.18 -5.61 -8.08
CA SER A 7 -8.22 -6.88 -7.35
C SER A 7 -7.02 -7.82 -7.59
N GLY A 8 -6.20 -7.62 -8.62
CA GLY A 8 -5.00 -8.42 -8.89
C GLY A 8 -3.75 -8.02 -8.09
N GLY A 9 -3.81 -6.93 -7.34
CA GLY A 9 -2.73 -6.47 -6.47
C GLY A 9 -2.71 -7.18 -5.11
N ILE A 10 -1.59 -7.07 -4.37
CA ILE A 10 -1.42 -7.71 -3.06
C ILE A 10 -2.57 -7.32 -2.12
N ILE A 11 -2.82 -6.02 -1.98
CA ILE A 11 -3.88 -5.51 -1.11
C ILE A 11 -5.27 -5.94 -1.60
N GLY A 12 -5.51 -5.96 -2.91
CA GLY A 12 -6.80 -6.39 -3.46
C GLY A 12 -7.12 -7.86 -3.18
N VAL A 13 -6.11 -8.73 -3.24
CA VAL A 13 -6.25 -10.16 -2.90
C VAL A 13 -6.49 -10.35 -1.41
N GLU A 14 -5.68 -9.72 -0.54
CA GLU A 14 -5.87 -9.81 0.92
C GLU A 14 -7.23 -9.21 1.35
N ALA A 15 -7.63 -8.09 0.76
CA ALA A 15 -8.94 -7.48 1.00
C ALA A 15 -10.10 -8.41 0.60
N SER A 16 -9.95 -9.16 -0.48
CA SER A 16 -10.97 -10.11 -0.91
C SER A 16 -11.20 -11.24 0.09
N PHE A 17 -10.12 -11.75 0.72
CA PHE A 17 -10.28 -12.73 1.81
C PHE A 17 -11.00 -12.13 3.02
N CYS A 18 -10.62 -10.90 3.42
CA CYS A 18 -11.26 -10.22 4.56
C CYS A 18 -12.74 -9.89 4.30
N LEU A 19 -13.11 -9.57 3.05
CA LEU A 19 -14.48 -9.23 2.69
C LEU A 19 -15.49 -10.35 2.92
N ASN A 20 -15.07 -11.61 2.88
CA ASN A 20 -15.96 -12.75 3.17
C ASN A 20 -16.60 -12.70 4.58
N GLU A 21 -15.99 -11.97 5.52
CA GLU A 21 -16.56 -11.76 6.86
C GLU A 21 -17.76 -10.80 6.84
N PHE A 22 -17.88 -9.96 5.79
CA PHE A 22 -18.86 -8.88 5.69
C PHE A 22 -19.92 -9.12 4.60
N THR A 23 -19.57 -9.82 3.53
CA THR A 23 -20.49 -10.07 2.41
C THR A 23 -20.08 -11.31 1.62
N SER A 24 -21.09 -12.04 1.11
CA SER A 24 -20.88 -13.09 0.11
C SER A 24 -20.89 -12.58 -1.34
N GLN A 25 -21.15 -11.29 -1.56
CA GLN A 25 -21.26 -10.69 -2.87
C GLN A 25 -20.05 -9.78 -3.13
N ILE A 26 -18.96 -10.37 -3.60
CA ILE A 26 -17.71 -9.68 -3.90
C ILE A 26 -17.49 -9.65 -5.41
N ARG A 27 -17.16 -8.47 -5.96
CA ARG A 27 -16.80 -8.33 -7.38
C ARG A 27 -15.32 -7.97 -7.51
N GLN A 28 -14.59 -8.81 -8.25
CA GLN A 28 -13.18 -8.66 -8.57
C GLN A 28 -13.01 -7.92 -9.88
N VAL A 29 -12.41 -6.73 -9.86
CA VAL A 29 -12.25 -5.89 -11.05
C VAL A 29 -10.79 -5.60 -11.32
N SER A 30 -10.32 -6.02 -12.48
CA SER A 30 -9.02 -5.69 -13.06
C SER A 30 -9.03 -6.01 -14.55
N ARG A 31 -7.98 -5.74 -15.29
CA ARG A 31 -7.88 -6.13 -16.71
C ARG A 31 -7.91 -7.65 -16.92
N LYS A 32 -7.44 -8.42 -15.95
CA LYS A 32 -7.44 -9.90 -15.95
C LYS A 32 -7.77 -10.38 -14.53
N PRO A 33 -9.01 -10.21 -14.07
CA PRO A 33 -9.39 -10.57 -12.71
C PRO A 33 -9.39 -12.08 -12.53
N LYS A 34 -9.08 -12.50 -11.29
CA LYS A 34 -9.17 -13.90 -10.88
C LYS A 34 -10.08 -13.99 -9.66
N LYS A 35 -10.76 -15.11 -9.50
CA LYS A 35 -11.46 -15.42 -8.24
C LYS A 35 -10.43 -15.59 -7.12
N VAL A 36 -10.74 -15.05 -5.97
CA VAL A 36 -10.04 -15.26 -4.70
C VAL A 36 -10.87 -16.17 -3.81
N ASN A 37 -12.19 -15.98 -3.84
CA ASN A 37 -13.19 -16.81 -3.17
C ASN A 37 -14.12 -17.46 -4.21
N ASP A 38 -14.72 -18.60 -3.89
CA ASP A 38 -15.52 -19.39 -4.83
C ASP A 38 -16.69 -18.60 -5.42
N ASN A 39 -17.33 -17.75 -4.60
CA ASN A 39 -18.51 -16.96 -4.98
C ASN A 39 -18.17 -15.61 -5.63
N ASP A 40 -16.88 -15.27 -5.80
CA ASP A 40 -16.48 -14.00 -6.39
C ASP A 40 -17.03 -13.82 -7.81
N GLN A 41 -17.60 -12.66 -8.08
CA GLN A 41 -17.93 -12.23 -9.42
C GLN A 41 -16.69 -11.65 -10.10
N ILE A 42 -16.39 -12.10 -11.30
CA ILE A 42 -15.28 -11.59 -12.11
C ILE A 42 -15.80 -10.56 -13.10
N PHE A 43 -15.17 -9.39 -13.12
CA PHE A 43 -15.51 -8.33 -14.05
C PHE A 43 -14.23 -7.73 -14.68
N PRO A 44 -13.86 -8.12 -15.92
CA PRO A 44 -12.73 -7.52 -16.62
C PRO A 44 -13.01 -6.05 -16.93
N ALA A 45 -12.12 -5.14 -16.49
CA ALA A 45 -12.22 -3.72 -16.80
C ALA A 45 -10.84 -3.03 -16.74
N ASP A 46 -10.67 -2.04 -17.61
CA ASP A 46 -9.56 -1.09 -17.54
C ASP A 46 -10.02 0.18 -16.82
N LEU A 47 -9.41 0.46 -15.67
CA LEU A 47 -9.81 1.60 -14.85
C LEU A 47 -9.56 2.97 -15.52
N ARG A 48 -8.86 2.99 -16.64
CA ARG A 48 -8.69 4.18 -17.50
C ARG A 48 -9.89 4.48 -18.40
N ILE A 49 -10.81 3.54 -18.52
CA ILE A 49 -11.99 3.64 -19.42
C ILE A 49 -13.23 3.87 -18.55
N GLU A 50 -13.78 5.09 -18.63
CA GLU A 50 -14.91 5.53 -17.80
C GLU A 50 -16.11 4.58 -17.88
N SER A 51 -16.52 4.18 -19.09
CA SER A 51 -17.67 3.29 -19.30
C SER A 51 -17.48 1.90 -18.67
N GLU A 52 -16.25 1.37 -18.68
CA GLU A 52 -15.94 0.08 -18.06
C GLU A 52 -15.97 0.16 -16.53
N VAL A 53 -15.45 1.25 -15.95
CA VAL A 53 -15.50 1.47 -14.49
C VAL A 53 -16.95 1.65 -14.03
N ARG A 54 -17.74 2.44 -14.75
CA ARG A 54 -19.16 2.64 -14.49
C ARG A 54 -19.92 1.31 -14.48
N ALA A 55 -19.70 0.46 -15.48
CA ALA A 55 -20.31 -0.86 -15.55
C ALA A 55 -19.84 -1.79 -14.42
N ALA A 56 -18.55 -1.72 -14.04
CA ALA A 56 -17.98 -2.51 -12.98
C ALA A 56 -18.52 -2.13 -11.59
N VAL A 57 -18.83 -0.85 -11.36
CA VAL A 57 -19.35 -0.34 -10.06
C VAL A 57 -20.87 -0.52 -9.94
N LYS A 58 -21.58 -0.76 -11.03
CA LYS A 58 -23.05 -0.87 -11.02
C LYS A 58 -23.55 -1.88 -9.99
N GLY A 59 -24.43 -1.41 -9.09
CA GLY A 59 -25.04 -2.20 -8.02
C GLY A 59 -24.11 -2.46 -6.84
N SER A 60 -22.97 -1.78 -6.76
CA SER A 60 -22.08 -1.83 -5.59
C SER A 60 -22.57 -0.91 -4.49
N GLU A 61 -22.44 -1.34 -3.24
CA GLU A 61 -22.67 -0.52 -2.06
C GLU A 61 -21.35 0.16 -1.64
N ILE A 62 -20.25 -0.61 -1.64
CA ILE A 62 -18.92 -0.13 -1.29
C ILE A 62 -17.95 -0.52 -2.39
N VAL A 63 -17.09 0.41 -2.76
CA VAL A 63 -16.03 0.23 -3.77
C VAL A 63 -14.68 0.51 -3.11
N TYR A 64 -13.74 -0.41 -3.26
CA TYR A 64 -12.37 -0.29 -2.77
C TYR A 64 -11.43 -0.06 -3.95
N LEU A 65 -10.82 1.12 -4.03
CA LEU A 65 -9.82 1.42 -5.05
C LEU A 65 -8.43 1.04 -4.54
N THR A 66 -7.96 -0.16 -4.90
CA THR A 66 -6.67 -0.74 -4.50
C THR A 66 -5.70 -0.88 -5.67
N ALA A 67 -5.98 -0.22 -6.78
CA ALA A 67 -5.18 -0.33 -7.99
C ALA A 67 -3.73 0.10 -7.75
N GLY A 68 -2.79 -0.67 -8.33
CA GLY A 68 -1.40 -0.28 -8.48
C GLY A 68 -1.08 -0.06 -9.96
N LEU A 69 -0.29 0.97 -10.26
CA LEU A 69 0.21 1.24 -11.59
C LEU A 69 1.71 0.88 -11.68
N PRO A 70 2.25 0.58 -12.88
CA PRO A 70 3.68 0.42 -13.07
C PRO A 70 4.44 1.60 -12.45
N TYR A 71 5.55 1.32 -11.75
CA TYR A 71 6.32 2.34 -11.03
C TYR A 71 7.11 3.21 -12.02
N ASN A 72 6.40 4.13 -12.66
CA ASN A 72 6.91 5.03 -13.67
C ASN A 72 6.21 6.39 -13.57
N THR A 73 6.97 7.44 -13.44
CA THR A 73 6.49 8.81 -13.18
C THR A 73 5.55 9.31 -14.29
N LYS A 74 5.89 9.09 -15.56
CA LYS A 74 5.04 9.51 -16.68
C LYS A 74 3.69 8.80 -16.68
N ILE A 75 3.72 7.47 -16.48
CA ILE A 75 2.49 6.67 -16.37
C ILE A 75 1.63 7.17 -15.20
N TRP A 76 2.24 7.49 -14.06
CA TRP A 76 1.50 7.99 -12.90
C TRP A 76 0.84 9.33 -13.18
N GLN A 77 1.58 10.28 -13.77
CA GLN A 77 1.06 11.62 -14.11
C GLN A 77 -0.12 11.56 -15.09
N GLU A 78 -0.05 10.68 -16.08
CA GLU A 78 -1.07 10.54 -17.12
C GLU A 78 -2.28 9.70 -16.65
N THR A 79 -2.05 8.69 -15.82
CA THR A 79 -3.05 7.65 -15.58
C THR A 79 -3.82 7.83 -14.26
N TRP A 80 -3.13 8.18 -13.16
CA TRP A 80 -3.78 8.28 -11.84
C TRP A 80 -4.95 9.28 -11.79
N PRO A 81 -4.82 10.51 -12.35
CA PRO A 81 -5.95 11.46 -12.32
C PRO A 81 -7.19 10.89 -13.03
N ARG A 82 -7.00 10.21 -14.15
CA ARG A 82 -8.08 9.57 -14.91
C ARG A 82 -8.73 8.43 -14.12
N VAL A 83 -7.93 7.54 -13.54
CA VAL A 83 -8.43 6.43 -12.72
C VAL A 83 -9.24 6.93 -11.54
N MET A 84 -8.74 7.95 -10.82
CA MET A 84 -9.45 8.55 -9.69
C MET A 84 -10.78 9.18 -10.15
N GLN A 85 -10.76 9.98 -11.21
CA GLN A 85 -11.96 10.61 -11.73
C GLN A 85 -13.02 9.57 -12.14
N ASN A 86 -12.62 8.51 -12.83
CA ASN A 86 -13.53 7.44 -13.24
C ASN A 86 -14.14 6.72 -12.03
N ALA A 87 -13.35 6.44 -11.00
CA ALA A 87 -13.83 5.79 -9.77
C ALA A 87 -14.82 6.69 -9.02
N ILE A 88 -14.51 7.98 -8.86
CA ILE A 88 -15.39 8.98 -8.23
C ILE A 88 -16.73 9.04 -8.96
N LYS A 89 -16.72 9.31 -10.28
CA LYS A 89 -17.95 9.42 -11.08
C LYS A 89 -18.79 8.16 -11.02
N ALA A 90 -18.17 6.98 -11.16
CA ALA A 90 -18.88 5.72 -11.11
C ALA A 90 -19.55 5.49 -9.76
N CYS A 91 -18.91 5.88 -8.65
CA CYS A 91 -19.49 5.78 -7.32
C CYS A 91 -20.63 6.79 -7.12
N GLN A 92 -20.47 8.05 -7.54
CA GLN A 92 -21.52 9.08 -7.49
C GLN A 92 -22.79 8.65 -8.24
N GLU A 93 -22.66 8.15 -9.47
CA GLU A 93 -23.78 7.70 -10.30
C GLU A 93 -24.52 6.48 -9.73
N ASN A 94 -23.85 5.68 -8.90
CA ASN A 94 -24.42 4.47 -8.31
C ASN A 94 -24.75 4.62 -6.81
N ASN A 95 -24.57 5.80 -6.22
CA ASN A 95 -24.67 6.05 -4.78
C ASN A 95 -23.82 5.07 -3.95
N ALA A 96 -22.67 4.66 -4.49
CA ALA A 96 -21.73 3.77 -3.85
C ALA A 96 -20.71 4.54 -3.01
N LYS A 97 -20.35 4.00 -1.86
CA LYS A 97 -19.25 4.52 -1.05
C LYS A 97 -17.91 4.19 -1.68
N LEU A 98 -16.91 5.07 -1.55
CA LEU A 98 -15.58 4.83 -2.11
C LEU A 98 -14.50 4.85 -1.03
N VAL A 99 -13.78 3.76 -0.88
CA VAL A 99 -12.59 3.62 -0.03
C VAL A 99 -11.36 3.67 -0.92
N PHE A 100 -10.55 4.70 -0.75
CA PHE A 100 -9.33 4.87 -1.53
C PHE A 100 -8.12 4.40 -0.72
N PHE A 101 -7.46 3.36 -1.21
CA PHE A 101 -6.21 2.86 -0.65
C PHE A 101 -5.03 3.70 -1.17
N ASP A 102 -4.35 4.42 -0.28
CA ASP A 102 -3.32 5.40 -0.61
C ASP A 102 -1.98 5.07 0.07
N ASN A 103 -0.91 5.67 -0.40
CA ASN A 103 0.40 5.72 0.25
C ASN A 103 0.64 7.07 0.93
N VAL A 104 1.88 7.36 1.31
CA VAL A 104 2.25 8.59 2.01
C VAL A 104 3.23 9.50 1.24
N TYR A 105 3.40 9.28 -0.06
CA TYR A 105 4.35 10.06 -0.87
C TYR A 105 4.01 11.54 -0.95
N MET A 106 2.73 11.90 -0.78
CA MET A 106 2.27 13.29 -0.76
C MET A 106 2.80 14.09 0.44
N TYR A 107 3.16 13.44 1.53
CA TYR A 107 3.74 14.14 2.69
C TYR A 107 5.16 14.64 2.41
N GLY A 108 5.90 13.99 1.48
CA GLY A 108 7.28 14.32 1.20
C GLY A 108 8.19 13.99 2.38
N LYS A 109 9.17 14.87 2.62
CA LYS A 109 10.08 14.74 3.77
C LYS A 109 9.43 15.33 5.01
N VAL A 110 9.18 14.48 6.01
CA VAL A 110 8.63 14.88 7.32
C VAL A 110 9.72 14.72 8.39
N ASP A 111 9.85 15.72 9.25
CA ASP A 111 10.69 15.62 10.45
C ASP A 111 9.81 15.15 11.62
N GLY A 112 10.05 13.92 12.07
CA GLY A 112 9.23 13.25 13.08
C GLY A 112 8.17 12.31 12.49
N TRP A 113 7.01 12.23 13.16
CA TRP A 113 5.95 11.29 12.81
C TRP A 113 5.00 11.87 11.74
N MET A 114 4.75 11.08 10.70
CA MET A 114 3.63 11.34 9.78
C MET A 114 2.32 10.97 10.48
N THR A 115 1.38 11.91 10.54
CA THR A 115 0.02 11.71 11.06
C THR A 115 -0.99 12.05 9.97
N GLU A 116 -2.28 11.77 10.20
CA GLU A 116 -3.35 12.17 9.28
C GLU A 116 -3.45 13.68 9.09
N GLU A 117 -2.95 14.46 10.07
CA GLU A 117 -2.90 15.93 10.04
C GLU A 117 -1.65 16.48 9.32
N THR A 118 -0.69 15.62 8.97
CA THR A 118 0.52 16.05 8.25
C THR A 118 0.15 16.68 6.91
N PRO A 119 0.58 17.93 6.63
CA PRO A 119 0.24 18.60 5.38
C PRO A 119 0.91 17.94 4.17
N ASN A 120 0.23 17.99 3.03
CA ASN A 120 0.82 17.57 1.76
C ASN A 120 1.97 18.52 1.38
N ASN A 121 3.19 18.02 1.33
CA ASN A 121 4.39 18.75 0.92
C ASN A 121 5.32 17.85 0.07
N PRO A 122 4.85 17.40 -1.10
CA PRO A 122 5.56 16.41 -1.89
C PRO A 122 6.91 16.95 -2.38
N THR A 123 7.95 16.12 -2.28
CA THR A 123 9.31 16.40 -2.76
C THR A 123 9.66 15.57 -4.00
N SER A 124 8.70 14.81 -4.53
CA SER A 124 8.85 13.97 -5.71
C SER A 124 7.66 14.13 -6.65
N LYS A 125 7.86 13.89 -7.95
CA LYS A 125 6.78 13.93 -8.95
C LYS A 125 5.69 12.91 -8.67
N LYS A 126 6.05 11.72 -8.17
CA LYS A 126 5.07 10.72 -7.73
C LYS A 126 4.27 11.21 -6.52
N GLY A 127 4.92 11.90 -5.58
CA GLY A 127 4.25 12.54 -4.46
C GLY A 127 3.26 13.62 -4.90
N GLU A 128 3.63 14.46 -5.88
CA GLU A 128 2.72 15.47 -6.46
C GLU A 128 1.46 14.82 -7.07
N VAL A 129 1.63 13.70 -7.78
CA VAL A 129 0.48 12.95 -8.33
C VAL A 129 -0.42 12.42 -7.21
N ARG A 130 0.16 11.85 -6.14
CA ARG A 130 -0.63 11.36 -4.99
C ARG A 130 -1.35 12.48 -4.27
N ALA A 131 -0.69 13.63 -4.04
CA ALA A 131 -1.33 14.83 -3.46
C ALA A 131 -2.52 15.27 -4.31
N LYS A 132 -2.34 15.36 -5.64
CA LYS A 132 -3.39 15.77 -6.57
C LYS A 132 -4.62 14.85 -6.50
N ILE A 133 -4.43 13.54 -6.57
CA ILE A 133 -5.58 12.61 -6.59
C ILE A 133 -6.25 12.49 -5.23
N ALA A 134 -5.50 12.60 -4.13
CA ALA A 134 -6.07 12.68 -2.79
C ALA A 134 -6.92 13.95 -2.61
N GLN A 135 -6.44 15.10 -3.13
CA GLN A 135 -7.20 16.34 -3.12
C GLN A 135 -8.49 16.22 -3.94
N MET A 136 -8.40 15.72 -5.20
CA MET A 136 -9.58 15.48 -6.04
C MET A 136 -10.64 14.63 -5.33
N PHE A 137 -10.20 13.58 -4.63
CA PHE A 137 -11.09 12.72 -3.86
C PHE A 137 -11.74 13.45 -2.68
N MET A 138 -10.93 14.15 -1.86
CA MET A 138 -11.42 14.83 -0.67
C MET A 138 -12.30 16.05 -1.01
N ASP A 139 -12.10 16.71 -2.14
CA ASP A 139 -12.97 17.80 -2.60
C ASP A 139 -14.41 17.31 -2.82
N GLU A 140 -14.57 16.12 -3.45
CA GLU A 140 -15.88 15.50 -3.66
C GLU A 140 -16.51 14.99 -2.35
N VAL A 141 -15.68 14.50 -1.43
CA VAL A 141 -16.14 14.08 -0.10
C VAL A 141 -16.59 15.29 0.73
N ASN A 142 -15.79 16.35 0.77
CA ASN A 142 -16.08 17.55 1.57
C ASN A 142 -17.28 18.35 1.03
N SER A 143 -17.52 18.30 -0.27
CA SER A 143 -18.71 18.91 -0.89
C SER A 143 -19.99 18.08 -0.70
N GLY A 144 -19.90 16.89 -0.10
CA GLY A 144 -21.04 15.99 0.09
C GLY A 144 -21.47 15.22 -1.16
N ASN A 145 -20.73 15.33 -2.27
CA ASN A 145 -21.02 14.66 -3.53
C ASN A 145 -20.62 13.17 -3.52
N LEU A 146 -19.74 12.75 -2.59
CA LEU A 146 -19.25 11.41 -2.46
C LEU A 146 -19.14 11.00 -1.00
N GLN A 147 -19.68 9.88 -0.62
CA GLN A 147 -19.37 9.25 0.65
C GLN A 147 -18.08 8.43 0.51
N GLY A 148 -16.98 8.95 1.06
CA GLY A 148 -15.67 8.33 0.87
C GLY A 148 -14.74 8.49 2.05
N LEU A 149 -13.68 7.67 2.10
CA LEU A 149 -12.56 7.77 3.03
C LEU A 149 -11.25 7.41 2.34
N ILE A 150 -10.13 7.93 2.86
CA ILE A 150 -8.78 7.55 2.42
C ILE A 150 -8.15 6.67 3.50
N ALA A 151 -7.68 5.48 3.10
CA ALA A 151 -6.94 4.55 3.92
C ALA A 151 -5.46 4.59 3.49
N ARG A 152 -4.60 5.28 4.25
CA ARG A 152 -3.17 5.47 3.96
C ARG A 152 -2.30 4.44 4.65
N SER A 153 -1.30 3.97 3.96
CA SER A 153 -0.33 3.01 4.45
C SER A 153 1.10 3.50 4.26
N ALA A 154 1.98 3.17 5.20
CA ALA A 154 3.42 3.25 5.01
C ALA A 154 3.88 2.21 3.95
N ASP A 155 5.19 2.08 3.74
CA ASP A 155 5.74 1.04 2.87
C ASP A 155 5.38 -0.36 3.38
N PHE A 156 5.27 -1.31 2.47
CA PHE A 156 4.72 -2.63 2.79
C PHE A 156 5.77 -3.68 3.11
N TYR A 157 5.43 -4.55 4.03
CA TYR A 157 5.99 -5.88 4.15
C TYR A 157 4.87 -6.91 4.37
N GLY A 158 5.10 -8.16 4.10
CA GLY A 158 4.09 -9.20 4.33
C GLY A 158 4.20 -10.38 3.38
N PRO A 159 3.33 -11.38 3.55
CA PRO A 159 3.22 -12.52 2.65
C PRO A 159 2.98 -12.02 1.21
N LYS A 160 3.72 -12.58 0.25
CA LYS A 160 3.60 -12.21 -1.17
C LYS A 160 3.94 -10.74 -1.52
N ALA A 161 4.44 -9.94 -0.57
CA ALA A 161 4.81 -8.54 -0.79
C ALA A 161 6.16 -8.41 -1.54
N MET A 162 6.34 -9.15 -2.62
CA MET A 162 7.59 -9.26 -3.39
C MET A 162 7.88 -8.03 -4.26
N ASN A 163 6.87 -7.21 -4.55
CA ASN A 163 7.03 -5.98 -5.33
C ASN A 163 7.26 -4.75 -4.44
N THR A 164 7.63 -4.97 -3.19
CA THR A 164 7.97 -3.93 -2.23
C THR A 164 9.48 -3.72 -2.17
N PHE A 165 9.93 -2.64 -1.52
CA PHE A 165 11.36 -2.41 -1.30
C PHE A 165 11.99 -3.52 -0.45
N VAL A 166 11.40 -3.87 0.70
CA VAL A 166 11.97 -4.84 1.63
C VAL A 166 11.88 -6.29 1.14
N GLY A 167 10.90 -6.65 0.31
CA GLY A 167 10.75 -7.99 -0.23
C GLY A 167 12.04 -8.48 -0.91
N PRO A 168 12.36 -7.97 -2.12
CA PRO A 168 13.52 -8.45 -2.88
C PRO A 168 14.88 -8.00 -2.31
N MET A 169 14.94 -6.87 -1.63
CA MET A 169 16.22 -6.33 -1.16
C MET A 169 16.63 -6.85 0.23
N VAL A 170 15.67 -7.28 1.05
CA VAL A 170 15.95 -7.77 2.41
C VAL A 170 15.52 -9.21 2.55
N PHE A 171 14.24 -9.53 2.51
CA PHE A 171 13.72 -10.87 2.80
C PHE A 171 14.28 -11.94 1.85
N ASP A 172 14.14 -11.76 0.53
CA ASP A 172 14.61 -12.76 -0.45
C ASP A 172 16.12 -12.98 -0.38
N LYS A 173 16.87 -11.89 -0.18
CA LYS A 173 18.32 -12.00 -0.05
C LYS A 173 18.70 -12.80 1.18
N ILE A 174 18.18 -12.44 2.34
CA ILE A 174 18.50 -13.14 3.60
C ILE A 174 18.06 -14.62 3.52
N PHE A 175 16.83 -14.89 3.07
CA PHE A 175 16.32 -16.25 2.95
C PHE A 175 17.08 -17.09 1.91
N SER A 176 17.78 -16.44 0.98
CA SER A 176 18.68 -17.09 0.02
C SER A 176 20.14 -17.17 0.49
N GLY A 177 20.43 -16.82 1.75
CA GLY A 177 21.79 -16.81 2.31
C GLY A 177 22.67 -15.64 1.82
N LYS A 178 22.07 -14.62 1.20
CA LYS A 178 22.76 -13.43 0.69
C LYS A 178 22.66 -12.28 1.68
N LYS A 179 23.47 -11.23 1.49
CA LYS A 179 23.40 -10.01 2.28
C LYS A 179 22.14 -9.21 1.91
N ALA A 180 21.38 -8.75 2.92
CA ALA A 180 20.35 -7.72 2.70
C ALA A 180 20.97 -6.44 2.12
N GLN A 181 20.19 -5.64 1.42
CA GLN A 181 20.63 -4.37 0.87
C GLN A 181 19.73 -3.24 1.36
N PHE A 182 20.35 -2.24 1.97
CA PHE A 182 19.66 -1.01 2.39
C PHE A 182 20.15 0.17 1.57
N LEU A 183 19.21 1.05 1.21
CA LEU A 183 19.54 2.27 0.49
C LEU A 183 20.01 3.33 1.47
N LEU A 184 21.16 3.93 1.22
CA LEU A 184 21.77 5.08 1.89
C LEU A 184 22.10 4.86 3.36
N SER A 185 21.25 4.22 4.15
CA SER A 185 21.46 4.00 5.60
C SER A 185 20.80 2.70 6.05
N ALA A 186 21.40 2.01 7.01
CA ALA A 186 20.79 0.94 7.80
C ALA A 186 20.49 1.38 9.24
N GLN A 187 20.73 2.66 9.56
CA GLN A 187 20.55 3.25 10.90
C GLN A 187 19.27 4.09 11.00
N THR A 188 18.66 4.43 9.88
CA THR A 188 17.40 5.16 9.86
C THR A 188 16.23 4.20 10.14
N ARG A 189 15.31 4.62 11.01
CA ARG A 189 14.08 3.88 11.30
C ARG A 189 13.13 4.03 10.13
N HIS A 190 12.48 2.92 9.74
CA HIS A 190 11.55 2.90 8.61
C HIS A 190 10.29 2.12 8.98
N SER A 191 9.17 2.82 9.08
CA SER A 191 7.87 2.19 9.33
C SER A 191 7.44 1.35 8.14
N LEU A 192 7.06 0.11 8.42
CA LEU A 192 6.56 -0.84 7.43
C LEU A 192 5.18 -1.35 7.87
N THR A 193 4.19 -1.25 7.02
CA THR A 193 2.84 -1.74 7.26
C THR A 193 2.71 -3.19 6.80
N TYR A 194 2.18 -4.05 7.67
CA TYR A 194 1.90 -5.45 7.35
C TYR A 194 0.70 -5.55 6.40
N THR A 195 0.87 -6.18 5.24
CA THR A 195 -0.16 -6.16 4.18
C THR A 195 -1.49 -6.81 4.58
N PRO A 196 -1.55 -7.91 5.37
CA PRO A 196 -2.82 -8.44 5.86
C PRO A 196 -3.55 -7.47 6.79
N ASP A 197 -2.82 -6.78 7.68
CA ASP A 197 -3.42 -5.79 8.58
C ASP A 197 -3.96 -4.59 7.80
N ALA A 198 -3.20 -4.12 6.81
CA ALA A 198 -3.63 -3.01 5.95
C ALA A 198 -4.93 -3.33 5.21
N ALA A 199 -5.01 -4.53 4.63
CA ALA A 199 -6.20 -4.99 3.92
C ALA A 199 -7.40 -5.13 4.85
N ARG A 200 -7.22 -5.80 6.00
CA ARG A 200 -8.28 -5.99 6.99
C ARG A 200 -8.79 -4.64 7.53
N ALA A 201 -7.87 -3.74 7.87
CA ALA A 201 -8.22 -2.41 8.36
C ALA A 201 -9.00 -1.59 7.33
N MET A 202 -8.59 -1.60 6.07
CA MET A 202 -9.31 -0.95 4.98
C MET A 202 -10.76 -1.48 4.86
N ILE A 203 -10.95 -2.79 4.99
CA ILE A 203 -12.29 -3.40 4.93
C ILE A 203 -13.14 -3.04 6.15
N LEU A 204 -12.55 -3.05 7.36
CA LEU A 204 -13.23 -2.60 8.59
C LEU A 204 -13.69 -1.16 8.46
N LEU A 205 -12.80 -0.25 8.05
CA LEU A 205 -13.11 1.17 7.83
C LEU A 205 -14.24 1.35 6.80
N GLY A 206 -14.20 0.61 5.69
CA GLY A 206 -15.23 0.68 4.67
C GLY A 206 -16.62 0.23 5.14
N ASN A 207 -16.68 -0.69 6.11
CA ASN A 207 -17.93 -1.20 6.68
C ASN A 207 -18.37 -0.44 7.95
N ASP A 208 -17.56 0.49 8.46
CA ASP A 208 -17.93 1.38 9.58
C ASP A 208 -18.42 2.73 9.08
N GLN A 209 -19.66 3.09 9.41
CA GLN A 209 -20.30 4.35 8.97
C GLN A 209 -19.58 5.60 9.52
N ASN A 210 -18.96 5.50 10.69
CA ASN A 210 -18.30 6.62 11.36
C ASN A 210 -16.91 6.92 10.77
N SER A 211 -16.40 6.04 9.94
CA SER A 211 -15.06 6.18 9.34
C SER A 211 -15.02 7.07 8.10
N TYR A 212 -16.19 7.39 7.51
CA TYR A 212 -16.27 8.19 6.29
C TYR A 212 -16.02 9.68 6.52
N GLY A 213 -15.65 10.39 5.45
CA GLY A 213 -15.31 11.82 5.53
C GLY A 213 -13.90 12.10 6.06
N GLN A 214 -13.06 11.08 6.23
CA GLN A 214 -11.79 11.19 6.95
C GLN A 214 -10.64 10.50 6.21
N ILE A 215 -9.43 10.84 6.62
CA ILE A 215 -8.20 10.12 6.31
C ILE A 215 -7.88 9.23 7.52
N TRP A 216 -7.48 8.00 7.25
CA TRP A 216 -7.05 7.03 8.25
C TRP A 216 -5.66 6.50 7.89
N HIS A 217 -4.76 6.52 8.84
CA HIS A 217 -3.52 5.77 8.78
C HIS A 217 -3.78 4.32 9.20
N LEU A 218 -3.43 3.39 8.34
CA LEU A 218 -3.66 1.96 8.57
C LEU A 218 -2.69 1.40 9.62
N PRO A 219 -3.11 0.39 10.41
CA PRO A 219 -2.36 -0.09 11.56
C PRO A 219 -0.94 -0.51 11.18
N THR A 220 0.02 0.08 11.86
CA THR A 220 1.46 -0.12 11.65
C THR A 220 2.12 -0.14 13.02
N ASP A 221 2.98 -1.12 13.26
CA ASP A 221 3.71 -1.22 14.53
C ASP A 221 4.53 0.06 14.75
N SER A 222 4.29 0.73 15.88
CA SER A 222 4.96 1.98 16.24
C SER A 222 6.47 1.81 16.55
N ASN A 223 6.91 0.57 16.74
CA ASN A 223 8.33 0.25 16.96
C ASN A 223 9.08 0.11 15.62
N ALA A 224 9.05 1.18 14.80
CA ALA A 224 9.73 1.19 13.51
C ALA A 224 11.20 0.73 13.64
N LEU A 225 11.59 -0.27 12.86
CA LEU A 225 12.92 -0.87 12.91
C LEU A 225 13.92 -0.11 12.02
N THR A 226 15.18 -0.07 12.46
CA THR A 226 16.30 0.23 11.57
C THR A 226 16.62 -0.97 10.68
N GLY A 227 17.41 -0.78 9.62
CA GLY A 227 17.86 -1.89 8.79
C GLY A 227 18.71 -2.92 9.56
N GLU A 228 19.49 -2.48 10.53
CA GLU A 228 20.25 -3.37 11.41
C GLU A 228 19.34 -4.17 12.34
N GLU A 229 18.36 -3.52 12.98
CA GLU A 229 17.39 -4.19 13.84
C GLU A 229 16.57 -5.21 13.05
N LEU A 230 16.09 -4.86 11.85
CA LEU A 230 15.36 -5.77 10.96
C LEU A 230 16.21 -6.99 10.56
N THR A 231 17.51 -6.77 10.28
CA THR A 231 18.45 -7.86 9.96
C THR A 231 18.69 -8.76 11.16
N SER A 232 18.81 -8.19 12.36
CA SER A 232 18.97 -8.93 13.61
C SER A 232 17.75 -9.79 13.97
N GLU A 233 16.54 -9.23 13.79
CA GLU A 233 15.29 -10.00 13.96
C GLU A 233 15.20 -11.19 13.00
N LEU A 234 15.57 -10.99 11.74
CA LEU A 234 15.62 -12.05 10.75
C LEU A 234 16.65 -13.14 11.13
N ALA A 235 17.84 -12.74 11.58
CA ALA A 235 18.87 -13.68 12.07
C ALA A 235 18.35 -14.53 13.22
N THR A 236 17.70 -13.91 14.20
CA THR A 236 17.11 -14.57 15.36
C THR A 236 16.03 -15.58 14.95
N ILE A 237 15.13 -15.19 14.05
CA ILE A 237 14.02 -16.07 13.59
C ILE A 237 14.55 -17.26 12.79
N MET A 238 15.60 -17.04 12.00
CA MET A 238 16.22 -18.10 11.18
C MET A 238 17.15 -19.00 11.95
N GLY A 239 17.61 -18.59 13.14
CA GLY A 239 18.66 -19.29 13.88
C GLY A 239 20.03 -19.28 13.17
N ASN A 240 20.29 -18.30 12.32
CA ASN A 240 21.50 -18.15 11.50
C ASN A 240 21.96 -16.71 11.48
N ASP A 241 23.25 -16.50 11.15
CA ASP A 241 23.77 -15.15 10.93
C ASP A 241 23.11 -14.52 9.69
N ALA A 242 22.58 -13.31 9.86
CA ALA A 242 22.15 -12.47 8.76
C ALA A 242 23.12 -11.29 8.61
N ARG A 243 23.39 -10.94 7.37
CA ARG A 243 24.34 -9.86 7.04
C ARG A 243 23.68 -8.88 6.08
N PHE A 244 24.14 -7.64 6.11
CA PHE A 244 23.65 -6.60 5.19
C PHE A 244 24.81 -5.79 4.60
N GLU A 245 24.47 -5.01 3.58
CA GLU A 245 25.31 -3.96 3.01
C GLU A 245 24.47 -2.71 2.75
N VAL A 246 25.11 -1.55 2.81
CA VAL A 246 24.49 -0.27 2.49
C VAL A 246 24.91 0.18 1.10
N LEU A 247 23.93 0.47 0.25
CA LEU A 247 24.14 1.02 -1.07
C LEU A 247 24.28 2.53 -1.00
N SER A 248 25.48 3.03 -1.23
CA SER A 248 25.76 4.48 -1.22
C SER A 248 25.11 5.19 -2.41
N LYS A 249 24.84 6.48 -2.27
CA LYS A 249 24.16 7.31 -3.28
C LYS A 249 24.81 7.24 -4.66
N TRP A 250 26.15 7.20 -4.72
CA TRP A 250 26.86 7.09 -6.00
C TRP A 250 26.66 5.74 -6.69
N LYS A 251 26.59 4.62 -5.93
CA LYS A 251 26.30 3.29 -6.48
C LYS A 251 24.89 3.23 -7.05
N ILE A 252 23.90 3.77 -6.31
CA ILE A 252 22.51 3.83 -6.76
C ILE A 252 22.42 4.70 -8.02
N LYS A 253 23.08 5.86 -8.03
CA LYS A 253 23.13 6.75 -9.21
C LYS A 253 23.77 6.04 -10.42
N LEU A 254 24.85 5.30 -10.22
CA LEU A 254 25.46 4.53 -11.31
C LEU A 254 24.50 3.47 -11.84
N ALA A 255 23.83 2.71 -10.96
CA ALA A 255 22.85 1.70 -11.35
C ALA A 255 21.63 2.30 -12.07
N SER A 256 21.24 3.55 -11.77
CA SER A 256 20.10 4.21 -12.40
C SER A 256 20.29 4.47 -13.90
N TYR A 257 21.52 4.57 -14.38
CA TYR A 257 21.79 4.68 -15.83
C TYR A 257 21.51 3.38 -16.60
N PHE A 258 21.54 2.24 -15.93
CA PHE A 258 21.35 0.93 -16.54
C PHE A 258 19.99 0.29 -16.21
N SER A 259 19.27 0.83 -15.23
CA SER A 259 17.97 0.28 -14.78
C SER A 259 16.92 1.39 -14.69
N PRO A 260 15.89 1.37 -15.56
CA PRO A 260 14.78 2.32 -15.48
C PRO A 260 14.08 2.29 -14.11
N MET A 261 13.95 1.11 -13.49
CA MET A 261 13.34 0.99 -12.16
C MET A 261 14.16 1.71 -11.08
N VAL A 262 15.49 1.57 -11.09
CA VAL A 262 16.37 2.28 -10.16
C VAL A 262 16.32 3.78 -10.41
N ASN A 263 16.25 4.21 -11.67
CA ASN A 263 16.10 5.62 -12.02
C ASN A 263 14.78 6.20 -11.46
N GLU A 264 13.69 5.49 -11.59
CA GLU A 264 12.39 5.89 -11.00
C GLU A 264 12.39 5.95 -9.46
N THR A 265 13.30 5.22 -8.81
CA THR A 265 13.44 5.22 -7.35
C THR A 265 14.26 6.44 -6.85
N MET A 266 15.05 7.10 -7.72
CA MET A 266 15.94 8.19 -7.32
C MET A 266 15.21 9.35 -6.62
N GLU A 267 14.03 9.71 -7.07
CA GLU A 267 13.25 10.80 -6.48
C GLU A 267 12.67 10.43 -5.09
N MET A 268 12.69 9.14 -4.73
CA MET A 268 12.16 8.64 -3.46
C MET A 268 13.25 8.36 -2.41
N LEU A 269 14.52 8.59 -2.75
CA LEU A 269 15.65 8.31 -1.83
C LEU A 269 15.59 9.10 -0.52
N TYR A 270 14.87 10.22 -0.47
CA TYR A 270 14.67 11.00 0.75
C TYR A 270 14.05 10.18 1.90
N GLN A 271 13.26 9.14 1.58
CA GLN A 271 12.65 8.24 2.56
C GLN A 271 13.69 7.40 3.32
N PHE A 272 14.88 7.20 2.74
CA PHE A 272 15.95 6.39 3.32
C PHE A 272 17.10 7.24 3.91
N GLU A 273 17.13 8.54 3.62
CA GLU A 273 18.11 9.49 4.17
C GLU A 273 17.75 9.91 5.60
N ASN A 274 16.48 9.79 6.01
CA ASN A 274 15.96 10.24 7.30
C ASN A 274 15.09 9.15 7.92
N HIS A 275 14.71 9.34 9.19
CA HIS A 275 13.68 8.51 9.79
C HIS A 275 12.37 8.67 9.02
N TYR A 276 11.72 7.55 8.76
CA TYR A 276 10.44 7.48 8.08
C TYR A 276 9.44 6.86 9.05
N LEU A 277 8.81 7.73 9.86
CA LEU A 277 7.97 7.32 10.98
C LEU A 277 6.50 7.57 10.66
N PHE A 278 5.68 6.55 10.83
CA PHE A 278 4.26 6.57 10.49
C PHE A 278 3.41 6.28 11.72
N ASP A 279 2.57 7.24 12.12
CA ASP A 279 1.66 7.13 13.27
C ASP A 279 0.30 6.63 12.80
N SER A 280 -0.17 5.52 13.38
CA SER A 280 -1.50 4.97 13.20
C SER A 280 -2.30 4.93 14.50
N SER A 281 -1.95 5.74 15.47
CA SER A 281 -2.55 5.74 16.81
C SER A 281 -4.06 6.05 16.77
N LYS A 282 -4.54 6.83 15.80
CA LYS A 282 -5.97 7.09 15.58
C LYS A 282 -6.72 5.79 15.29
N TYR A 283 -6.21 4.98 14.36
CA TYR A 283 -6.81 3.68 14.04
C TYR A 283 -6.75 2.72 15.23
N ILE A 284 -5.59 2.62 15.87
CA ILE A 284 -5.35 1.72 17.00
C ILE A 284 -6.31 2.00 18.17
N LYS A 285 -6.59 3.28 18.44
CA LYS A 285 -7.55 3.67 19.48
C LYS A 285 -9.00 3.30 19.15
N ALA A 286 -9.35 3.32 17.86
CA ALA A 286 -10.71 3.06 17.41
C ALA A 286 -11.02 1.57 17.18
N PHE A 287 -10.01 0.77 16.81
CA PHE A 287 -10.20 -0.61 16.36
C PHE A 287 -9.27 -1.59 17.08
N HIS A 288 -8.10 -1.90 16.53
CA HIS A 288 -7.21 -2.93 17.06
C HIS A 288 -5.73 -2.62 16.84
N GLN A 289 -4.89 -3.31 17.59
CA GLN A 289 -3.43 -3.23 17.46
C GLN A 289 -2.95 -3.88 16.15
N PRO A 290 -1.85 -3.41 15.56
CA PRO A 290 -1.20 -4.06 14.42
C PRO A 290 -0.50 -5.36 14.86
N THR A 291 -0.26 -6.23 13.88
CA THR A 291 0.69 -7.34 14.02
C THR A 291 2.10 -6.78 14.27
N SER A 292 2.79 -7.31 15.29
CA SER A 292 4.17 -6.91 15.56
C SER A 292 5.11 -7.29 14.42
N TYR A 293 6.23 -6.55 14.25
CA TYR A 293 7.24 -6.91 13.26
C TYR A 293 7.73 -8.34 13.44
N GLN A 294 7.97 -8.77 14.68
CA GLN A 294 8.43 -10.12 14.98
C GLN A 294 7.46 -11.19 14.51
N GLU A 295 6.16 -11.01 14.74
CA GLU A 295 5.11 -11.94 14.30
C GLU A 295 4.95 -11.96 12.78
N GLY A 296 4.92 -10.79 12.14
CA GLY A 296 4.84 -10.66 10.69
C GLY A 296 6.02 -11.30 9.99
N ILE A 297 7.25 -11.07 10.47
CA ILE A 297 8.48 -11.68 9.92
C ILE A 297 8.45 -13.21 10.08
N ARG A 298 8.05 -13.73 11.25
CA ARG A 298 7.89 -15.19 11.46
C ARG A 298 6.91 -15.80 10.47
N THR A 299 5.80 -15.13 10.19
CA THR A 299 4.80 -15.59 9.24
C THR A 299 5.38 -15.64 7.82
N ILE A 300 6.09 -14.61 7.40
CA ILE A 300 6.75 -14.57 6.08
C ILE A 300 7.78 -15.69 5.95
N PHE A 301 8.59 -15.90 7.00
CA PHE A 301 9.61 -16.97 7.02
C PHE A 301 8.99 -18.36 6.88
N LYS A 302 7.91 -18.66 7.61
CA LYS A 302 7.18 -19.93 7.50
C LYS A 302 6.68 -20.17 6.08
N LEU A 303 6.03 -19.16 5.47
CA LEU A 303 5.48 -19.27 4.12
C LEU A 303 6.56 -19.43 3.06
N TYR A 304 7.71 -18.76 3.21
CA TYR A 304 8.84 -18.91 2.29
C TYR A 304 9.38 -20.35 2.27
N HIS A 305 9.47 -20.99 3.43
CA HIS A 305 9.91 -22.39 3.51
C HIS A 305 8.89 -23.39 2.99
N GLN A 306 7.58 -23.13 3.20
CA GLN A 306 6.52 -23.99 2.66
C GLN A 306 6.44 -24.00 1.13
N GLN A 307 6.88 -22.94 0.47
CA GLN A 307 6.89 -22.85 -1.01
C GLN A 307 8.11 -23.54 -1.65
N LYS A 308 9.12 -23.91 -0.87
CA LYS A 308 10.33 -24.60 -1.34
C LYS A 308 10.26 -26.13 -1.22
N HIS A 309 9.24 -26.64 -0.56
CA HIS A 309 8.92 -28.07 -0.42
C HIS A 309 7.61 -28.39 -1.14
#